data_ce53b01bc50b23c18e6f247b9abb9d34
#
_entry.id   ce53b01bc50b23c18e6f247b9abb9d34
#
_cell.length_a   1.000
_cell.length_b   1.000
_cell.length_c   1.000
_cell.angle_alpha   90.00
_cell.angle_beta   90.00
_cell.angle_gamma   90.00
#
_symmetry.space_group_name_H-M   'P 1'
#
loop_
_entity.id
_entity.type
_entity.pdbx_description
1 polymer ?
#
loop_
_entity_poly.entity_id
_entity_poly.type
_entity_poly.pdbx_seq_one_letter_code
_entity_poly.pdbx_strand_id
1 'polypeptide(L)'
;LFRSVYITFADPAFEAYCLEHFDIDHDGRISRYEAQRVLKMDCPDRGIAHMWEIGEFSRLERLDGSGNDLTQLDLRKCTLLQTLDCSRNRIASLDLDGLRALLELNCADNALTLLDLKSAGALRLLDCSGNRLVTLDLRPCSERLKADAGGNPLLTTVYCRASQSVSADGHTEIIVR
;
A
#
# COMPACT_ATOMS: atom_id res chain seq x y z
N LEU A 1 -20.62 -24.18 -7.06
CA LEU A 1 -20.79 -22.98 -6.23
C LEU A 1 -20.75 -21.78 -7.17
N PHE A 2 -21.93 -21.21 -7.49
CA PHE A 2 -21.98 -19.93 -8.22
C PHE A 2 -21.40 -18.85 -7.31
N ARG A 3 -20.25 -18.28 -7.67
CA ARG A 3 -19.77 -17.06 -7.04
C ARG A 3 -20.81 -15.98 -7.29
N SER A 4 -21.21 -15.26 -6.26
CA SER A 4 -22.09 -14.10 -6.41
C SER A 4 -21.54 -13.18 -7.52
N VAL A 5 -22.41 -12.70 -8.36
CA VAL A 5 -22.06 -11.72 -9.40
C VAL A 5 -21.66 -10.39 -8.74
N TYR A 6 -22.21 -10.11 -7.56
CA TYR A 6 -22.01 -8.88 -6.80
C TYR A 6 -21.03 -9.09 -5.65
N ILE A 7 -20.34 -8.01 -5.29
CA ILE A 7 -19.48 -7.91 -4.12
C ILE A 7 -20.35 -7.57 -2.91
N THR A 8 -20.05 -8.19 -1.78
CA THR A 8 -20.64 -7.83 -0.49
C THR A 8 -19.54 -7.19 0.32
N PHE A 9 -19.72 -5.94 0.67
CA PHE A 9 -18.75 -5.17 1.44
C PHE A 9 -18.96 -5.37 2.94
N ALA A 10 -17.88 -5.46 3.68
CA ALA A 10 -17.90 -5.51 5.14
C ALA A 10 -17.91 -4.11 5.77
N ASP A 11 -17.33 -3.13 5.07
CA ASP A 11 -17.21 -1.74 5.54
C ASP A 11 -18.19 -0.83 4.79
N PRO A 12 -19.14 -0.19 5.51
CA PRO A 12 -20.15 0.67 4.87
C PRO A 12 -19.55 1.93 4.20
N ALA A 13 -18.43 2.46 4.72
CA ALA A 13 -17.79 3.63 4.13
C ALA A 13 -17.08 3.24 2.83
N PHE A 14 -16.47 2.04 2.79
CA PHE A 14 -15.87 1.53 1.57
C PHE A 14 -16.93 1.18 0.52
N GLU A 15 -18.06 0.57 0.93
CA GLU A 15 -19.21 0.31 0.05
C GLU A 15 -19.74 1.62 -0.55
N ALA A 16 -20.00 2.63 0.29
CA ALA A 16 -20.53 3.91 -0.16
C ALA A 16 -19.60 4.59 -1.17
N TYR A 17 -18.28 4.56 -0.93
CA TYR A 17 -17.29 5.06 -1.88
C TYR A 17 -17.35 4.30 -3.22
N CYS A 18 -17.41 2.97 -3.18
CA CYS A 18 -17.47 2.16 -4.40
C CYS A 18 -18.75 2.41 -5.20
N LEU A 19 -19.91 2.53 -4.53
CA LEU A 19 -21.17 2.84 -5.19
C LEU A 19 -21.17 4.24 -5.82
N GLU A 20 -20.59 5.23 -5.14
CA GLU A 20 -20.49 6.60 -5.65
C GLU A 20 -19.66 6.67 -6.96
N HIS A 21 -18.61 5.81 -7.10
CA HIS A 21 -17.61 5.97 -8.16
C HIS A 21 -17.61 4.86 -9.22
N PHE A 22 -18.13 3.66 -8.91
CA PHE A 22 -17.93 2.48 -9.74
C PHE A 22 -19.21 1.72 -10.10
N ASP A 23 -20.37 2.10 -9.54
CA ASP A 23 -21.70 1.59 -9.94
C ASP A 23 -22.09 2.21 -11.28
N ILE A 24 -21.74 1.52 -12.38
CA ILE A 24 -21.87 2.06 -13.75
C ILE A 24 -23.31 1.97 -14.24
N ASP A 25 -24.04 0.91 -13.86
CA ASP A 25 -25.42 0.68 -14.30
C ASP A 25 -26.46 1.22 -13.31
N HIS A 26 -25.99 1.78 -12.17
CA HIS A 26 -26.78 2.41 -11.12
C HIS A 26 -27.83 1.47 -10.51
N ASP A 27 -27.48 0.18 -10.37
CA ASP A 27 -28.37 -0.82 -9.76
C ASP A 27 -28.24 -0.84 -8.21
N GLY A 28 -27.35 -0.01 -7.65
CA GLY A 28 -27.08 0.10 -6.21
C GLY A 28 -26.21 -1.02 -5.67
N ARG A 29 -25.42 -1.67 -6.50
CA ARG A 29 -24.51 -2.76 -6.15
C ARG A 29 -23.24 -2.64 -6.98
N ILE A 30 -22.18 -3.27 -6.49
CA ILE A 30 -20.94 -3.43 -7.28
C ILE A 30 -20.84 -4.87 -7.75
N SER A 31 -20.92 -5.06 -9.05
CA SER A 31 -20.65 -6.35 -9.68
C SER A 31 -19.14 -6.59 -9.80
N ARG A 32 -18.76 -7.88 -9.94
CA ARG A 32 -17.35 -8.22 -10.23
C ARG A 32 -16.89 -7.68 -11.58
N TYR A 33 -17.82 -7.51 -12.53
CA TYR A 33 -17.53 -6.91 -13.83
C TYR A 33 -17.11 -5.45 -13.69
N GLU A 34 -17.80 -4.67 -12.87
CA GLU A 34 -17.46 -3.27 -12.58
C GLU A 34 -16.15 -3.17 -11.83
N ALA A 35 -15.98 -3.95 -10.76
CA ALA A 35 -14.73 -3.96 -9.99
C ALA A 35 -13.50 -4.26 -10.86
N GLN A 36 -13.61 -5.18 -11.81
CA GLN A 36 -12.51 -5.52 -12.73
C GLN A 36 -12.19 -4.44 -13.76
N ARG A 37 -12.96 -3.37 -13.85
CA ARG A 37 -12.70 -2.22 -14.73
C ARG A 37 -12.02 -1.07 -14.03
N VAL A 38 -11.95 -1.10 -12.70
CA VAL A 38 -11.33 -0.08 -11.89
C VAL A 38 -9.81 -0.20 -11.99
N LEU A 39 -9.17 0.84 -12.51
CA LEU A 39 -7.70 0.95 -12.59
C LEU A 39 -7.14 1.86 -11.50
N LYS A 40 -7.96 2.80 -11.01
CA LYS A 40 -7.58 3.78 -10.00
C LYS A 40 -8.66 3.89 -8.94
N MET A 41 -8.22 3.95 -7.69
CA MET A 41 -9.09 4.13 -6.53
C MET A 41 -8.42 5.15 -5.62
N ASP A 42 -9.06 6.31 -5.45
CA ASP A 42 -8.57 7.40 -4.62
C ASP A 42 -9.64 7.70 -3.54
N CYS A 43 -9.49 7.16 -2.35
CA CYS A 43 -10.44 7.25 -1.24
C CYS A 43 -9.80 7.71 0.07
N PRO A 44 -9.01 8.82 0.06
CA PRO A 44 -8.38 9.32 1.28
C PRO A 44 -9.42 9.90 2.25
N ASP A 45 -9.11 9.80 3.55
CA ASP A 45 -9.86 10.46 4.64
C ASP A 45 -11.38 10.16 4.64
N ARG A 46 -11.77 8.90 4.35
CA ARG A 46 -13.17 8.44 4.28
C ARG A 46 -13.65 7.71 5.54
N GLY A 47 -12.78 7.51 6.53
CA GLY A 47 -13.12 6.75 7.75
C GLY A 47 -13.31 5.26 7.48
N ILE A 48 -12.68 4.73 6.44
CA ILE A 48 -12.75 3.31 6.07
C ILE A 48 -11.90 2.51 7.07
N ALA A 49 -12.52 1.55 7.76
CA ALA A 49 -11.81 0.66 8.67
C ALA A 49 -11.35 -0.64 8.00
N HIS A 50 -12.04 -1.08 6.93
CA HIS A 50 -11.76 -2.34 6.26
C HIS A 50 -11.89 -2.23 4.74
N MET A 51 -10.90 -2.78 4.01
CA MET A 51 -10.95 -2.97 2.55
C MET A 51 -10.74 -4.45 2.21
N TRP A 52 -11.48 -5.34 2.85
CA TRP A 52 -11.29 -6.79 2.66
C TRP A 52 -11.57 -7.25 1.24
N GLU A 53 -12.44 -6.52 0.54
CA GLU A 53 -12.85 -6.79 -0.84
C GLU A 53 -11.94 -6.16 -1.89
N ILE A 54 -10.85 -5.48 -1.48
CA ILE A 54 -9.92 -4.80 -2.41
C ILE A 54 -9.37 -5.76 -3.47
N GLY A 55 -9.20 -7.03 -3.13
CA GLY A 55 -8.73 -8.05 -4.08
C GLY A 55 -9.71 -8.37 -5.22
N GLU A 56 -10.96 -7.92 -5.16
CA GLU A 56 -11.91 -8.03 -6.29
C GLU A 56 -11.62 -6.99 -7.38
N PHE A 57 -10.90 -5.91 -7.02
CA PHE A 57 -10.41 -4.86 -7.92
C PHE A 57 -9.03 -5.21 -8.49
N SER A 58 -8.91 -6.42 -9.04
CA SER A 58 -7.61 -7.03 -9.42
C SER A 58 -6.84 -6.33 -10.54
N ARG A 59 -7.45 -5.33 -11.20
CA ARG A 59 -6.80 -4.53 -12.23
C ARG A 59 -6.30 -3.16 -11.72
N LEU A 60 -6.36 -2.92 -10.41
CA LEU A 60 -5.84 -1.68 -9.84
C LEU A 60 -4.37 -1.47 -10.19
N GLU A 61 -4.08 -0.29 -10.73
CA GLU A 61 -2.74 0.25 -10.97
C GLU A 61 -2.38 1.32 -9.94
N ARG A 62 -3.39 2.01 -9.39
CA ARG A 62 -3.22 3.00 -8.34
C ARG A 62 -4.27 2.80 -7.23
N LEU A 63 -3.80 2.82 -5.99
CA LEU A 63 -4.62 2.88 -4.78
C LEU A 63 -4.12 3.99 -3.87
N ASP A 64 -5.01 4.93 -3.54
CA ASP A 64 -4.85 5.87 -2.44
C ASP A 64 -5.94 5.59 -1.40
N GLY A 65 -5.55 4.96 -0.31
CA GLY A 65 -6.36 4.69 0.87
C GLY A 65 -5.83 5.42 2.10
N SER A 66 -5.12 6.53 1.90
CA SER A 66 -4.50 7.29 2.98
C SER A 66 -5.51 7.92 3.94
N GLY A 67 -5.10 8.16 5.19
CA GLY A 67 -5.91 8.87 6.17
C GLY A 67 -7.18 8.14 6.58
N ASN A 68 -7.18 6.82 6.56
CA ASN A 68 -8.28 5.97 6.98
C ASN A 68 -7.98 5.28 8.33
N ASP A 69 -8.80 4.31 8.73
CA ASP A 69 -8.64 3.55 9.97
C ASP A 69 -8.17 2.09 9.70
N LEU A 70 -7.51 1.85 8.56
CA LEU A 70 -7.10 0.53 8.13
C LEU A 70 -6.08 -0.09 9.10
N THR A 71 -6.35 -1.32 9.54
CA THR A 71 -5.42 -2.12 10.33
C THR A 71 -4.76 -3.22 9.50
N GLN A 72 -5.35 -3.56 8.36
CA GLN A 72 -4.90 -4.59 7.42
C GLN A 72 -5.23 -4.18 5.99
N LEU A 73 -4.42 -4.63 5.04
CA LEU A 73 -4.65 -4.41 3.62
C LEU A 73 -4.12 -5.63 2.83
N ASP A 74 -5.02 -6.43 2.25
CA ASP A 74 -4.68 -7.62 1.48
C ASP A 74 -4.60 -7.32 -0.02
N LEU A 75 -3.39 -7.10 -0.51
CA LEU A 75 -3.13 -6.73 -1.91
C LEU A 75 -2.69 -7.90 -2.79
N ARG A 76 -2.73 -9.14 -2.31
CA ARG A 76 -2.21 -10.32 -3.04
C ARG A 76 -2.80 -10.52 -4.43
N LYS A 77 -4.01 -9.99 -4.71
CA LYS A 77 -4.64 -10.05 -6.03
C LYS A 77 -4.43 -8.79 -6.87
N CYS A 78 -3.89 -7.70 -6.30
CA CYS A 78 -3.67 -6.42 -6.98
C CYS A 78 -2.28 -6.37 -7.63
N THR A 79 -1.90 -7.40 -8.38
CA THR A 79 -0.54 -7.60 -8.90
C THR A 79 -0.11 -6.59 -9.97
N LEU A 80 -1.03 -5.77 -10.47
CA LEU A 80 -0.75 -4.69 -11.43
C LEU A 80 -0.49 -3.34 -10.75
N LEU A 81 -0.53 -3.29 -9.41
CA LEU A 81 -0.40 -2.04 -8.65
C LEU A 81 0.98 -1.41 -8.86
N GLN A 82 0.97 -0.14 -9.30
CA GLN A 82 2.16 0.66 -9.56
C GLN A 82 2.36 1.75 -8.50
N THR A 83 1.25 2.29 -7.97
CA THR A 83 1.28 3.32 -6.92
C THR A 83 0.36 2.90 -5.78
N LEU A 84 0.89 2.88 -4.58
CA LEU A 84 0.17 2.62 -3.33
C LEU A 84 0.44 3.73 -2.34
N ASP A 85 -0.63 4.41 -1.91
CA ASP A 85 -0.63 5.25 -0.73
C ASP A 85 -1.58 4.65 0.32
N CYS A 86 -1.02 4.15 1.40
CA CYS A 86 -1.74 3.68 2.58
C CYS A 86 -1.27 4.40 3.85
N SER A 87 -0.70 5.60 3.68
CA SER A 87 -0.20 6.42 4.79
C SER A 87 -1.31 6.86 5.75
N ARG A 88 -0.93 7.27 6.95
CA ARG A 88 -1.85 7.77 7.99
C ARG A 88 -2.99 6.79 8.27
N ASN A 89 -2.62 5.53 8.53
CA ASN A 89 -3.50 4.44 8.90
C ASN A 89 -2.99 3.78 10.20
N ARG A 90 -3.48 2.57 10.52
CA ARG A 90 -3.06 1.79 11.71
C ARG A 90 -2.49 0.42 11.32
N ILE A 91 -1.88 0.33 10.13
CA ILE A 91 -1.40 -0.93 9.57
C ILE A 91 -0.15 -1.38 10.33
N ALA A 92 -0.21 -2.58 10.91
CA ALA A 92 0.92 -3.15 11.66
C ALA A 92 1.79 -4.08 10.82
N SER A 93 1.26 -4.60 9.72
CA SER A 93 1.96 -5.47 8.78
C SER A 93 1.45 -5.21 7.36
N LEU A 94 2.35 -5.06 6.41
CA LEU A 94 2.05 -4.85 5.00
C LEU A 94 2.80 -5.90 4.17
N ASP A 95 2.03 -6.78 3.52
CA ASP A 95 2.55 -7.80 2.62
C ASP A 95 2.60 -7.23 1.19
N LEU A 96 3.81 -7.15 0.64
CA LEU A 96 4.07 -6.66 -0.71
C LEU A 96 4.41 -7.81 -1.68
N ASP A 97 4.24 -9.07 -1.27
CA ASP A 97 4.57 -10.19 -2.15
C ASP A 97 3.68 -10.19 -3.40
N GLY A 98 4.31 -10.43 -4.54
CA GLY A 98 3.63 -10.38 -5.84
C GLY A 98 3.48 -8.98 -6.46
N LEU A 99 3.74 -7.87 -5.73
CA LEU A 99 3.60 -6.50 -6.25
C LEU A 99 4.83 -6.04 -7.06
N ARG A 100 5.20 -6.81 -8.07
CA ARG A 100 6.42 -6.59 -8.86
C ARG A 100 6.40 -5.34 -9.72
N ALA A 101 5.20 -4.79 -10.00
CA ALA A 101 5.01 -3.57 -10.77
C ALA A 101 5.07 -2.29 -9.90
N LEU A 102 5.20 -2.41 -8.58
CA LEU A 102 5.14 -1.28 -7.65
C LEU A 102 6.33 -0.36 -7.86
N LEU A 103 6.04 0.91 -8.21
CA LEU A 103 7.00 1.98 -8.46
C LEU A 103 7.07 2.97 -7.30
N GLU A 104 5.92 3.23 -6.66
CA GLU A 104 5.76 4.20 -5.60
C GLU A 104 4.98 3.60 -4.44
N LEU A 105 5.53 3.68 -3.25
CA LEU A 105 4.92 3.25 -2.00
C LEU A 105 5.02 4.36 -0.97
N ASN A 106 3.86 4.82 -0.51
CA ASN A 106 3.74 5.63 0.69
C ASN A 106 3.00 4.82 1.77
N CYS A 107 3.71 4.40 2.79
CA CYS A 107 3.19 3.74 3.98
C CYS A 107 3.55 4.49 5.27
N ALA A 108 3.79 5.80 5.16
CA ALA A 108 4.14 6.66 6.27
C ALA A 108 3.03 6.70 7.35
N ASP A 109 3.40 7.03 8.58
CA ASP A 109 2.47 7.20 9.69
C ASP A 109 1.56 5.98 9.90
N ASN A 110 2.19 4.82 10.12
CA ASN A 110 1.54 3.56 10.43
C ASN A 110 2.16 2.91 11.68
N ALA A 111 1.88 1.63 11.92
CA ALA A 111 2.43 0.87 13.04
C ALA A 111 3.39 -0.26 12.58
N LEU A 112 4.01 -0.12 11.39
CA LEU A 112 4.86 -1.16 10.81
C LEU A 112 6.12 -1.38 11.64
N THR A 113 6.39 -2.64 11.99
CA THR A 113 7.63 -3.05 12.68
C THR A 113 8.63 -3.70 11.73
N LEU A 114 8.16 -4.14 10.57
CA LEU A 114 8.94 -4.75 9.50
C LEU A 114 8.36 -4.32 8.16
N LEU A 115 9.21 -4.11 7.17
CA LEU A 115 8.83 -3.89 5.76
C LEU A 115 9.74 -4.75 4.88
N ASP A 116 9.19 -5.85 4.33
CA ASP A 116 9.92 -6.72 3.40
C ASP A 116 9.74 -6.21 1.97
N LEU A 117 10.84 -5.79 1.36
CA LEU A 117 10.88 -5.21 0.02
C LEU A 117 11.43 -6.16 -1.05
N LYS A 118 11.58 -7.46 -0.75
CA LYS A 118 12.18 -8.42 -1.69
C LYS A 118 11.45 -8.53 -3.03
N SER A 119 10.13 -8.37 -3.03
CA SER A 119 9.31 -8.40 -4.25
C SER A 119 9.19 -7.03 -4.95
N ALA A 120 9.67 -5.94 -4.32
CA ALA A 120 9.50 -4.56 -4.80
C ALA A 120 10.71 -4.06 -5.63
N GLY A 121 11.24 -4.90 -6.51
CA GLY A 121 12.45 -4.58 -7.30
C GLY A 121 12.33 -3.36 -8.22
N ALA A 122 11.12 -2.98 -8.62
CA ALA A 122 10.85 -1.81 -9.45
C ALA A 122 10.70 -0.50 -8.65
N LEU A 123 10.65 -0.57 -7.31
CA LEU A 123 10.34 0.58 -6.45
C LEU A 123 11.36 1.71 -6.60
N ARG A 124 10.86 2.94 -6.83
CA ARG A 124 11.65 4.16 -7.06
C ARG A 124 11.42 5.23 -6.01
N LEU A 125 10.23 5.26 -5.43
CA LEU A 125 9.88 6.17 -4.34
C LEU A 125 9.30 5.35 -3.18
N LEU A 126 9.85 5.56 -2.00
CA LEU A 126 9.39 4.95 -0.76
C LEU A 126 9.29 6.02 0.32
N ASP A 127 8.12 6.16 0.90
CA ASP A 127 7.95 6.84 2.17
C ASP A 127 7.45 5.82 3.20
N CYS A 128 8.30 5.48 4.15
CA CYS A 128 7.99 4.64 5.30
C CYS A 128 8.26 5.34 6.63
N SER A 129 8.27 6.68 6.58
CA SER A 129 8.46 7.53 7.77
C SER A 129 7.35 7.33 8.81
N GLY A 130 7.59 7.73 10.05
CA GLY A 130 6.57 7.68 11.09
C GLY A 130 6.08 6.26 11.45
N ASN A 131 6.95 5.27 11.40
CA ASN A 131 6.64 3.87 11.72
C ASN A 131 7.43 3.37 12.95
N ARG A 132 7.49 2.06 13.14
CA ARG A 132 8.22 1.38 14.23
C ARG A 132 9.24 0.38 13.70
N LEU A 133 9.82 0.67 12.52
CA LEU A 133 10.80 -0.21 11.89
C LEU A 133 12.04 -0.32 12.77
N VAL A 134 12.67 -1.50 12.80
CA VAL A 134 13.90 -1.77 13.53
C VAL A 134 15.09 -1.84 12.58
N THR A 135 14.89 -2.44 11.42
CA THR A 135 15.87 -2.51 10.32
C THR A 135 15.15 -2.35 9.00
N LEU A 136 15.85 -1.84 7.99
CA LEU A 136 15.30 -1.68 6.64
C LEU A 136 16.35 -2.09 5.60
N ASP A 137 15.98 -3.00 4.69
CA ASP A 137 16.84 -3.39 3.58
C ASP A 137 16.28 -2.89 2.25
N LEU A 138 16.94 -1.88 1.68
CA LEU A 138 16.57 -1.23 0.43
C LEU A 138 17.28 -1.83 -0.79
N ARG A 139 18.25 -2.72 -0.60
CA ARG A 139 19.05 -3.32 -1.67
C ARG A 139 18.24 -4.10 -2.72
N PRO A 140 17.10 -4.74 -2.39
CA PRO A 140 16.24 -5.38 -3.39
C PRO A 140 15.60 -4.41 -4.37
N CYS A 141 15.40 -3.14 -3.99
CA CYS A 141 14.70 -2.14 -4.78
C CYS A 141 15.54 -1.59 -5.94
N SER A 142 14.93 -0.73 -6.75
CA SER A 142 15.58 -0.02 -7.86
C SER A 142 16.86 0.69 -7.41
N GLU A 143 17.89 0.69 -8.26
CA GLU A 143 19.12 1.47 -8.05
C GLU A 143 18.88 2.98 -7.95
N ARG A 144 17.74 3.47 -8.46
CA ARG A 144 17.34 4.88 -8.41
C ARG A 144 16.33 5.17 -7.30
N LEU A 145 16.22 4.28 -6.31
CA LEU A 145 15.31 4.47 -5.18
C LEU A 145 15.64 5.77 -4.43
N LYS A 146 14.58 6.51 -4.12
CA LYS A 146 14.58 7.56 -3.10
C LYS A 146 13.69 7.11 -1.96
N ALA A 147 14.23 7.04 -0.76
CA ALA A 147 13.51 6.54 0.42
C ALA A 147 13.55 7.56 1.56
N ASP A 148 12.40 7.76 2.20
CA ASP A 148 12.30 8.43 3.49
C ASP A 148 11.93 7.39 4.57
N ALA A 149 12.78 7.25 5.56
CA ALA A 149 12.64 6.38 6.71
C ALA A 149 12.73 7.16 8.04
N GLY A 150 12.56 8.48 8.00
CA GLY A 150 12.56 9.34 9.19
C GLY A 150 11.39 9.03 10.14
N GLY A 151 11.48 9.47 11.40
CA GLY A 151 10.41 9.23 12.38
C GLY A 151 10.21 7.76 12.75
N ASN A 152 11.24 6.91 12.60
CA ASN A 152 11.27 5.54 13.06
C ASN A 152 12.19 5.43 14.29
N PRO A 153 11.69 5.67 15.49
CA PRO A 153 12.54 5.81 16.69
C PRO A 153 13.30 4.55 17.07
N LEU A 154 12.91 3.39 16.54
CA LEU A 154 13.57 2.10 16.78
C LEU A 154 14.49 1.67 15.63
N LEU A 155 14.57 2.45 14.54
CA LEU A 155 15.36 2.10 13.36
C LEU A 155 16.85 2.30 13.63
N THR A 156 17.56 1.18 13.77
CA THR A 156 18.99 1.20 14.04
C THR A 156 19.83 1.14 12.78
N THR A 157 19.34 0.45 11.74
CA THR A 157 20.16 0.16 10.56
C THR A 157 19.34 0.17 9.29
N VAL A 158 19.85 0.86 8.26
CA VAL A 158 19.37 0.80 6.88
C VAL A 158 20.47 0.25 5.99
N TYR A 159 20.17 -0.80 5.23
CA TYR A 159 21.05 -1.32 4.17
C TYR A 159 20.63 -0.76 2.83
N CYS A 160 21.56 -0.15 2.10
CA CYS A 160 21.27 0.42 0.79
C CYS A 160 22.46 0.22 -0.18
N ARG A 161 22.24 0.55 -1.47
CA ARG A 161 23.29 0.66 -2.49
C ARG A 161 23.75 2.10 -2.59
N ALA A 162 24.98 2.32 -3.07
CA ALA A 162 25.55 3.66 -3.24
C ALA A 162 24.75 4.57 -4.21
N SER A 163 23.97 3.98 -5.09
CA SER A 163 23.13 4.68 -6.06
C SER A 163 21.74 5.09 -5.52
N GLN A 164 21.37 4.59 -4.34
CA GLN A 164 20.09 4.90 -3.69
C GLN A 164 20.24 6.12 -2.77
N SER A 165 19.17 6.91 -2.68
CA SER A 165 19.11 8.08 -1.79
C SER A 165 18.20 7.76 -0.60
N VAL A 166 18.74 7.92 0.62
CA VAL A 166 18.02 7.57 1.86
C VAL A 166 18.06 8.74 2.82
N SER A 167 16.90 9.11 3.35
CA SER A 167 16.72 9.97 4.52
C SER A 167 16.32 9.10 5.72
N ALA A 168 16.96 9.29 6.87
CA ALA A 168 16.65 8.63 8.13
C ALA A 168 17.05 9.51 9.30
N ASP A 169 16.63 9.15 10.52
CA ASP A 169 16.98 9.89 11.74
C ASP A 169 18.48 9.79 12.06
N GLY A 170 19.03 10.79 12.75
CA GLY A 170 20.47 10.89 13.02
C GLY A 170 21.06 9.79 13.89
N HIS A 171 20.23 8.95 14.53
CA HIS A 171 20.68 7.77 15.30
C HIS A 171 20.76 6.49 14.44
N THR A 172 20.26 6.54 13.20
CA THR A 172 20.22 5.39 12.30
C THR A 172 21.53 5.24 11.53
N GLU A 173 22.14 4.06 11.58
CA GLU A 173 23.31 3.73 10.79
C GLU A 173 22.90 3.36 9.34
N ILE A 174 23.48 4.04 8.35
CA ILE A 174 23.27 3.73 6.93
C ILE A 174 24.46 2.93 6.43
N ILE A 175 24.24 1.66 6.10
CA ILE A 175 25.26 0.74 5.59
C ILE A 175 25.14 0.63 4.09
N VAL A 176 26.12 1.16 3.37
CA VAL A 176 26.20 1.10 1.91
C VAL A 176 26.98 -0.14 1.47
N ARG A 177 26.37 -1.01 0.65
CA ARG A 177 26.98 -2.24 0.13
C ARG A 177 26.63 -2.49 -1.32
#